data_0cf514778d327ff8151827ab56a4db03
#
_entry.id   0cf514778d327ff8151827ab56a4db03
#
_cell.length_a   1.000
_cell.length_b   1.000
_cell.length_c   1.000
_cell.angle_alpha   90.00
_cell.angle_beta   90.00
_cell.angle_gamma   90.00
#
_symmetry.space_group_name_H-M   'P 1'
#
loop_
_entity.id
_entity.type
_entity.pdbx_description
1 polymer ?
#
loop_
_entity_poly.entity_id
_entity_poly.type
_entity_poly.pdbx_seq_one_letter_code
_entity_poly.pdbx_strand_id
1 'polypeptide(L)'
;MRVGIIGGPGCGKSTLARELARKMGCLVLCTDTWEQAGKRDGSTQEGTLYSPPGMTWSGTSQWVSESWLNRHGPWVMEGVALVRALRKWHEAHPGELPPLERLYWCELPRMDLSPGQHAMLSGHDTIANGLLDEWPELRAISTS
;
A
#
# COMPACT_ATOMS: atom_id res chain seq x y z
N MET A 1 -10.95 -4.59 -11.15
CA MET A 1 -9.88 -3.57 -11.06
C MET A 1 -9.07 -3.78 -9.79
N ARG A 2 -7.77 -3.62 -9.88
CA ARG A 2 -6.85 -3.74 -8.76
C ARG A 2 -6.28 -2.36 -8.46
N VAL A 3 -6.49 -1.90 -7.25
CA VAL A 3 -6.16 -0.53 -6.84
C VAL A 3 -5.20 -0.55 -5.66
N GLY A 4 -4.13 0.24 -5.76
CA GLY A 4 -3.19 0.45 -4.66
C GLY A 4 -3.31 1.86 -4.10
N ILE A 5 -3.09 2.00 -2.80
CA ILE A 5 -3.03 3.28 -2.13
C ILE A 5 -1.72 3.35 -1.36
N ILE A 6 -0.88 4.29 -1.71
CA ILE A 6 0.41 4.53 -1.06
C ILE A 6 0.42 5.88 -0.37
N GLY A 7 1.37 6.06 0.51
CA GLY A 7 1.55 7.30 1.26
C GLY A 7 2.20 7.03 2.59
N GLY A 8 2.61 8.08 3.26
CA GLY A 8 3.24 8.01 4.57
C GLY A 8 2.25 7.68 5.68
N PRO A 9 2.75 7.50 6.91
CA PRO A 9 1.88 7.26 8.06
C PRO A 9 0.94 8.43 8.31
N GLY A 10 -0.30 8.15 8.67
CA GLY A 10 -1.28 9.16 9.04
C GLY A 10 -1.87 9.97 7.90
N CYS A 11 -1.75 9.52 6.65
CA CYS A 11 -2.25 10.28 5.49
C CYS A 11 -3.70 9.93 5.09
N GLY A 12 -4.39 9.08 5.85
CA GLY A 12 -5.78 8.74 5.55
C GLY A 12 -5.98 7.58 4.56
N LYS A 13 -4.97 6.77 4.33
CA LYS A 13 -5.03 5.64 3.39
C LYS A 13 -6.16 4.67 3.70
N SER A 14 -6.33 4.33 4.98
CA SER A 14 -7.35 3.35 5.39
C SER A 14 -8.77 3.84 5.10
N THR A 15 -9.04 5.12 5.31
CA THR A 15 -10.34 5.71 5.04
C THR A 15 -10.65 5.68 3.54
N LEU A 16 -9.69 6.08 2.72
CA LEU A 16 -9.84 6.06 1.27
C LEU A 16 -10.03 4.63 0.77
N ALA A 17 -9.25 3.68 1.31
CA ALA A 17 -9.34 2.28 0.92
C ALA A 17 -10.75 1.72 1.17
N ARG A 18 -11.32 1.99 2.34
CA ARG A 18 -12.67 1.53 2.67
C ARG A 18 -13.73 2.12 1.73
N GLU A 19 -13.61 3.39 1.40
CA GLU A 19 -14.55 4.05 0.49
C GLU A 19 -14.47 3.45 -0.91
N LEU A 20 -13.28 3.26 -1.44
CA LEU A 20 -13.08 2.67 -2.77
C LEU A 20 -13.56 1.23 -2.80
N ALA A 21 -13.22 0.42 -1.79
CA ALA A 21 -13.62 -0.97 -1.73
C ALA A 21 -15.14 -1.12 -1.65
N ARG A 22 -15.80 -0.24 -0.89
CA ARG A 22 -17.28 -0.25 -0.81
C ARG A 22 -17.89 0.04 -2.17
N LYS A 23 -17.37 1.02 -2.90
CA LYS A 23 -17.87 1.35 -4.25
C LYS A 23 -17.61 0.25 -5.25
N MET A 24 -16.49 -0.44 -5.12
CA MET A 24 -16.11 -1.53 -6.02
C MET A 24 -16.71 -2.89 -5.63
N GLY A 25 -17.26 -2.99 -4.43
CA GLY A 25 -17.80 -4.25 -3.92
C GLY A 25 -16.74 -5.31 -3.64
N CYS A 26 -15.60 -4.92 -3.10
CA CYS A 26 -14.49 -5.82 -2.86
C CYS A 26 -13.88 -5.63 -1.47
N LEU A 27 -12.87 -6.47 -1.16
CA LEU A 27 -12.13 -6.40 0.10
C LEU A 27 -11.04 -5.34 0.04
N VAL A 28 -10.68 -4.82 1.22
CA VAL A 28 -9.46 -4.08 1.44
C VAL A 28 -8.38 -5.06 1.89
N LEU A 29 -7.20 -4.96 1.28
CA LEU A 29 -6.01 -5.72 1.69
C LEU A 29 -5.06 -4.72 2.37
N CYS A 30 -4.93 -4.83 3.68
CA CYS A 30 -4.09 -3.94 4.47
C CYS A 30 -2.76 -4.60 4.78
N THR A 31 -1.65 -3.95 4.44
CA THR A 31 -0.33 -4.52 4.67
C THR A 31 0.11 -4.46 6.13
N ASP A 32 -0.61 -3.73 6.98
CA ASP A 32 -0.40 -3.79 8.43
C ASP A 32 -1.00 -5.09 8.97
N THR A 33 -0.47 -5.56 10.12
CA THR A 33 -1.10 -6.66 10.84
C THR A 33 -2.34 -6.15 11.57
N TRP A 34 -3.27 -7.06 11.90
CA TRP A 34 -4.45 -6.69 12.67
C TRP A 34 -4.09 -6.10 14.03
N GLU A 35 -2.98 -6.54 14.63
CA GLU A 35 -2.49 -6.00 15.90
C GLU A 35 -2.06 -4.54 15.76
N GLN A 36 -1.35 -4.22 14.69
CA GLN A 36 -0.93 -2.85 14.40
C GLN A 36 -2.14 -1.94 14.13
N ALA A 37 -3.10 -2.44 13.36
CA ALA A 37 -4.32 -1.70 13.06
C ALA A 37 -5.16 -1.47 14.32
N GLY A 38 -5.31 -2.50 15.16
CA GLY A 38 -6.08 -2.42 16.39
C GLY A 38 -5.49 -1.48 17.44
N LYS A 39 -4.19 -1.25 17.41
CA LYS A 39 -3.54 -0.31 18.32
C LYS A 39 -3.91 1.15 18.08
N ARG A 40 -4.36 1.49 16.88
CA ARG A 40 -4.69 2.87 16.52
C ARG A 40 -6.07 3.28 16.99
N ASP A 41 -7.06 2.41 16.81
CA ASP A 41 -8.46 2.73 17.09
C ASP A 41 -9.16 1.69 17.95
N GLY A 42 -8.45 0.65 18.37
CA GLY A 42 -8.98 -0.41 19.21
C GLY A 42 -9.84 -1.43 18.50
N SER A 43 -9.95 -1.36 17.17
CA SER A 43 -10.76 -2.31 16.41
C SER A 43 -10.18 -2.58 15.03
N THR A 44 -10.46 -3.79 14.52
CA THR A 44 -10.23 -4.13 13.12
C THR A 44 -11.47 -3.79 12.31
N GLN A 45 -11.28 -3.56 11.02
CA GLN A 45 -12.39 -3.19 10.13
C GLN A 45 -12.97 -4.42 9.44
N GLU A 46 -14.30 -4.53 9.43
CA GLU A 46 -14.97 -5.54 8.66
C GLU A 46 -14.71 -5.30 7.16
N GLY A 47 -14.54 -6.36 6.40
CA GLY A 47 -14.22 -6.27 4.98
C GLY A 47 -12.75 -5.99 4.67
N THR A 48 -11.89 -6.03 5.68
CA THR A 48 -10.45 -5.83 5.54
C THR A 48 -9.71 -7.10 5.93
N LEU A 49 -8.79 -7.54 5.07
CA LEU A 49 -7.81 -8.58 5.38
C LEU A 49 -6.51 -7.91 5.76
N TYR A 50 -5.87 -8.44 6.80
CA TYR A 50 -4.61 -7.91 7.30
C TYR A 50 -3.47 -8.87 7.00
N SER A 51 -2.24 -8.35 6.90
CA SER A 51 -1.08 -9.20 6.70
C SER A 51 -0.84 -10.11 7.92
N PRO A 52 -0.21 -11.30 7.73
CA PRO A 52 0.09 -12.18 8.86
C PRO A 52 1.02 -11.52 9.88
N PRO A 53 0.80 -11.77 11.18
CA PRO A 53 1.69 -11.24 12.22
C PRO A 53 3.03 -11.98 12.25
N GLY A 54 3.99 -11.39 12.95
CA GLY A 54 5.27 -12.05 13.25
C GLY A 54 6.33 -11.98 12.16
N MET A 55 6.04 -11.34 11.04
CA MET A 55 7.03 -11.13 9.97
C MET A 55 7.82 -9.84 10.19
N THR A 56 9.06 -9.83 9.71
CA THR A 56 9.84 -8.60 9.63
C THR A 56 9.24 -7.68 8.57
N TRP A 57 9.68 -6.42 8.55
CA TRP A 57 9.27 -5.46 7.53
C TRP A 57 9.53 -5.99 6.11
N SER A 58 10.75 -6.49 5.89
CA SER A 58 11.13 -7.08 4.59
C SER A 58 10.34 -8.35 4.30
N GLY A 59 10.07 -9.16 5.31
CA GLY A 59 9.27 -10.38 5.18
C GLY A 59 7.84 -10.08 4.77
N THR A 60 7.21 -9.06 5.34
CA THR A 60 5.87 -8.63 4.96
C THR A 60 5.83 -8.19 3.50
N SER A 61 6.79 -7.36 3.08
CA SER A 61 6.87 -6.89 1.70
C SER A 61 7.06 -8.05 0.73
N GLN A 62 7.90 -9.01 1.07
CA GLN A 62 8.12 -10.20 0.24
C GLN A 62 6.86 -11.05 0.14
N TRP A 63 6.19 -11.28 1.26
CA TRP A 63 4.96 -12.05 1.30
C TRP A 63 3.84 -11.41 0.46
N VAL A 64 3.66 -10.09 0.58
CA VAL A 64 2.68 -9.34 -0.22
C VAL A 64 3.01 -9.45 -1.70
N SER A 65 4.28 -9.33 -2.08
CA SER A 65 4.70 -9.40 -3.47
C SER A 65 4.43 -10.77 -4.09
N GLU A 66 4.58 -11.85 -3.32
CA GLU A 66 4.41 -13.21 -3.81
C GLU A 66 2.97 -13.71 -3.77
N SER A 67 2.14 -13.16 -2.88
CA SER A 67 0.77 -13.62 -2.70
C SER A 67 -0.27 -12.60 -3.13
N TRP A 68 -0.40 -11.49 -2.42
CA TRP A 68 -1.49 -10.54 -2.67
C TRP A 68 -1.39 -9.82 -4.02
N LEU A 69 -0.19 -9.45 -4.46
CA LEU A 69 -0.02 -8.77 -5.74
C LEU A 69 -0.29 -9.69 -6.93
N ASN A 70 -0.28 -11.00 -6.72
CA ASN A 70 -0.66 -11.99 -7.74
C ASN A 70 -2.13 -12.40 -7.67
N ARG A 71 -2.87 -11.83 -6.73
CA ARG A 71 -4.28 -12.14 -6.54
C ARG A 71 -5.13 -11.51 -7.62
N HIS A 72 -6.11 -12.24 -8.10
CA HIS A 72 -7.10 -11.70 -9.04
C HIS A 72 -7.93 -10.61 -8.36
N GLY A 73 -8.24 -9.56 -9.13
CA GLY A 73 -9.12 -8.51 -8.66
C GLY A 73 -10.60 -8.89 -8.70
N PRO A 74 -11.47 -8.01 -8.22
CA PRO A 74 -11.11 -6.68 -7.72
C PRO A 74 -10.56 -6.70 -6.30
N TRP A 75 -9.66 -5.78 -6.00
CA TRP A 75 -9.21 -5.53 -4.64
C TRP A 75 -8.68 -4.10 -4.50
N VAL A 76 -8.68 -3.61 -3.28
CA VAL A 76 -8.01 -2.37 -2.90
C VAL A 76 -6.96 -2.71 -1.86
N MET A 77 -5.71 -2.36 -2.12
CA MET A 77 -4.59 -2.66 -1.21
C MET A 77 -4.00 -1.34 -0.70
N GLU A 78 -3.74 -1.29 0.59
CA GLU A 78 -3.16 -0.11 1.21
C GLU A 78 -2.13 -0.50 2.28
N GLY A 79 -1.29 0.43 2.65
CA GLY A 79 -0.34 0.26 3.74
C GLY A 79 1.06 0.69 3.34
N VAL A 80 1.90 0.93 4.34
CA VAL A 80 3.26 1.44 4.14
C VAL A 80 4.18 0.43 3.46
N ALA A 81 3.88 -0.86 3.55
CA ALA A 81 4.70 -1.91 2.93
C ALA A 81 4.39 -2.09 1.44
N LEU A 82 3.32 -1.50 0.91
CA LEU A 82 2.90 -1.72 -0.47
C LEU A 82 3.97 -1.28 -1.48
N VAL A 83 4.59 -0.14 -1.28
CA VAL A 83 5.61 0.37 -2.19
C VAL A 83 6.79 -0.59 -2.29
N ARG A 84 7.26 -1.11 -1.17
CA ARG A 84 8.36 -2.09 -1.16
C ARG A 84 7.94 -3.41 -1.79
N ALA A 85 6.70 -3.82 -1.57
CA ALA A 85 6.16 -5.03 -2.21
C ALA A 85 6.08 -4.87 -3.73
N LEU A 86 5.65 -3.71 -4.21
CA LEU A 86 5.62 -3.43 -5.64
C LEU A 86 7.03 -3.46 -6.25
N ARG A 87 8.02 -2.91 -5.56
CA ARG A 87 9.41 -2.97 -6.03
C ARG A 87 9.89 -4.41 -6.14
N LYS A 88 9.65 -5.24 -5.12
CA LYS A 88 10.04 -6.65 -5.14
C LYS A 88 9.34 -7.41 -6.26
N TRP A 89 8.06 -7.13 -6.47
CA TRP A 89 7.30 -7.73 -7.56
C TRP A 89 7.89 -7.34 -8.92
N HIS A 90 8.20 -6.08 -9.11
CA HIS A 90 8.81 -5.57 -10.34
C HIS A 90 10.16 -6.23 -10.63
N GLU A 91 10.99 -6.38 -9.61
CA GLU A 91 12.29 -7.04 -9.74
C GLU A 91 12.14 -8.52 -10.13
N ALA A 92 11.10 -9.18 -9.64
CA ALA A 92 10.82 -10.58 -9.95
C ALA A 92 10.12 -10.78 -11.30
N HIS A 93 9.54 -9.73 -11.87
CA HIS A 93 8.78 -9.76 -13.12
C HIS A 93 9.29 -8.69 -14.10
N PRO A 94 10.57 -8.77 -14.52
CA PRO A 94 11.13 -7.75 -15.40
C PRO A 94 10.40 -7.68 -16.71
N GLY A 95 10.08 -6.47 -17.16
CA GLY A 95 9.40 -6.23 -18.44
C GLY A 95 7.90 -6.47 -18.42
N GLU A 96 7.32 -6.88 -17.29
CA GLU A 96 5.87 -7.10 -17.20
C GLU A 96 5.13 -5.81 -16.81
N LEU A 97 3.86 -5.76 -17.18
CA LEU A 97 2.97 -4.67 -16.77
C LEU A 97 2.76 -4.67 -15.26
N PRO A 98 2.42 -3.51 -14.67
CA PRO A 98 2.16 -3.45 -13.22
C PRO A 98 1.07 -4.44 -12.79
N PRO A 99 1.16 -4.95 -11.55
CA PRO A 99 0.16 -5.89 -11.03
C PRO A 99 -1.14 -5.21 -10.60
N LEU A 100 -1.28 -3.92 -10.86
CA LEU A 100 -2.48 -3.15 -10.53
C LEU A 100 -2.72 -2.10 -11.62
N GLU A 101 -3.96 -1.62 -11.69
CA GLU A 101 -4.39 -0.69 -12.76
C GLU A 101 -4.39 0.76 -12.30
N ARG A 102 -4.56 1.01 -10.99
CA ARG A 102 -4.58 2.37 -10.44
C ARG A 102 -3.76 2.45 -9.17
N LEU A 103 -3.11 3.60 -9.00
CA LEU A 103 -2.34 3.91 -7.81
C LEU A 103 -2.75 5.29 -7.30
N TYR A 104 -3.26 5.34 -6.07
CA TYR A 104 -3.53 6.59 -5.38
C TYR A 104 -2.37 6.90 -4.47
N TRP A 105 -1.86 8.12 -4.56
CA TRP A 105 -0.80 8.59 -3.68
C TRP A 105 -1.39 9.62 -2.72
N CYS A 106 -1.52 9.19 -1.48
CA CYS A 106 -2.13 9.99 -0.42
C CYS A 106 -1.09 10.94 0.15
N GLU A 107 -1.24 12.21 -0.13
CA GLU A 107 -0.33 13.26 0.33
C GLU A 107 -1.08 14.20 1.26
N LEU A 108 -0.66 14.27 2.52
CA LEU A 108 -1.17 15.22 3.49
C LEU A 108 -0.03 16.06 4.05
N PRO A 109 -0.31 17.29 4.53
CA PRO A 109 0.69 18.07 5.24
C PRO A 109 1.25 17.26 6.42
N ARG A 110 2.57 17.15 6.50
CA ARG A 110 3.26 16.29 7.46
C ARG A 110 4.10 17.13 8.41
N MET A 111 3.41 17.93 9.22
CA MET A 111 4.07 18.92 10.05
C MET A 111 4.67 18.34 11.33
N ASP A 112 4.16 17.20 11.81
CA ASP A 112 4.50 16.67 13.13
C ASP A 112 5.16 15.28 13.07
N LEU A 113 5.92 15.00 12.01
CA LEU A 113 6.59 13.70 11.89
C LEU A 113 7.87 13.68 12.73
N SER A 114 8.12 12.55 13.38
CA SER A 114 9.40 12.28 14.05
C SER A 114 10.52 12.13 13.00
N PRO A 115 11.80 12.26 13.40
CA PRO A 115 12.92 12.00 12.47
C PRO A 115 12.86 10.63 11.82
N GLY A 116 12.46 9.59 12.55
CA GLY A 116 12.29 8.24 12.00
C GLY A 116 11.19 8.16 10.96
N GLN A 117 10.07 8.84 11.20
CA GLN A 117 8.98 8.92 10.23
C GLN A 117 9.38 9.69 8.98
N HIS A 118 10.15 10.79 9.11
CA HIS A 118 10.69 11.51 7.97
C HIS A 118 11.59 10.63 7.12
N ALA A 119 12.49 9.86 7.75
CA ALA A 119 13.39 8.97 7.03
C ALA A 119 12.62 7.87 6.29
N MET A 120 11.61 7.28 6.94
CA MET A 120 10.76 6.26 6.33
C MET A 120 10.01 6.82 5.12
N LEU A 121 9.46 8.03 5.26
CA LEU A 121 8.74 8.69 4.18
C LEU A 121 9.65 9.00 3.00
N SER A 122 10.85 9.50 3.25
CA SER A 122 11.83 9.78 2.20
C SER A 122 12.17 8.52 1.40
N GLY A 123 12.41 7.41 2.09
CA GLY A 123 12.67 6.11 1.44
C GLY A 123 11.46 5.63 0.64
N HIS A 124 10.26 5.75 1.21
CA HIS A 124 9.01 5.41 0.53
C HIS A 124 8.85 6.20 -0.77
N ASP A 125 9.03 7.53 -0.71
CA ASP A 125 8.82 8.40 -1.85
C ASP A 125 9.85 8.13 -2.96
N THR A 126 11.09 7.83 -2.58
CA THR A 126 12.13 7.48 -3.54
C THR A 126 11.76 6.21 -4.31
N ILE A 127 11.29 5.18 -3.62
CA ILE A 127 10.88 3.92 -4.25
C ILE A 127 9.65 4.17 -5.13
N ALA A 128 8.65 4.90 -4.64
CA ALA A 128 7.43 5.18 -5.38
C ALA A 128 7.72 5.92 -6.69
N ASN A 129 8.55 6.95 -6.64
CA ASN A 129 8.94 7.70 -7.84
C ASN A 129 9.68 6.82 -8.85
N GLY A 130 10.58 5.95 -8.36
CA GLY A 130 11.29 5.00 -9.22
C GLY A 130 10.34 4.04 -9.94
N LEU A 131 9.33 3.54 -9.23
CA LEU A 131 8.33 2.64 -9.83
C LEU A 131 7.49 3.35 -10.89
N LEU A 132 7.10 4.60 -10.67
CA LEU A 132 6.33 5.36 -11.64
C LEU A 132 7.16 5.67 -12.90
N ASP A 133 8.47 5.83 -12.77
CA ASP A 133 9.37 5.97 -13.91
C ASP A 133 9.45 4.67 -14.72
N GLU A 134 9.48 3.51 -14.04
CA GLU A 134 9.55 2.20 -14.69
C GLU A 134 8.22 1.76 -15.28
N TRP A 135 7.11 2.24 -14.73
CA TRP A 135 5.75 1.92 -15.18
C TRP A 135 5.02 3.19 -15.66
N PRO A 136 5.38 3.73 -16.84
CA PRO A 136 4.78 4.98 -17.32
C PRO A 136 3.27 4.88 -17.60
N GLU A 137 2.76 3.67 -17.82
CA GLU A 137 1.33 3.42 -18.00
C GLU A 137 0.54 3.53 -16.70
N LEU A 138 1.22 3.46 -15.54
CA LEU A 138 0.57 3.56 -14.24
C LEU A 138 0.57 5.01 -13.78
N ARG A 139 -0.61 5.59 -13.68
CA ARG A 139 -0.75 6.97 -13.17
C ARG A 139 -0.98 6.97 -11.68
N ALA A 140 -0.17 7.76 -10.99
CA ALA A 140 -0.45 8.07 -9.60
C ALA A 140 -1.48 9.20 -9.54
N ILE A 141 -2.54 8.98 -8.77
CA ILE A 141 -3.59 9.97 -8.53
C ILE A 141 -3.30 10.59 -7.16
N SER A 142 -2.94 11.87 -7.14
CA SER A 142 -2.69 12.58 -5.87
C SER A 142 -4.00 12.84 -5.17
N THR A 143 -4.02 12.55 -3.85
CA THR A 143 -5.12 12.89 -2.97
C THR A 143 -4.59 13.74 -1.82
N SER A 144 -5.28 14.77 -1.50
CA SER A 144 -4.90 15.67 -0.41
C SER A 144 -6.03 15.82 0.60
#